data_55b0755b953c64575f2b6e1593a646dd
#
_entry.id   55b0755b953c64575f2b6e1593a646dd
#
_cell.length_a   1.000
_cell.length_b   1.000
_cell.length_c   1.000
_cell.angle_alpha   90.00
_cell.angle_beta   90.00
_cell.angle_gamma   90.00
#
_symmetry.space_group_name_H-M   'P 1'
#
loop_
_entity.id
_entity.type
_entity.pdbx_description
1 polymer ?
#
loop_
_entity_poly.entity_id
_entity_poly.type
_entity_poly.pdbx_seq_one_letter_code
_entity_poly.pdbx_strand_id
1 'polypeptide(L)'
;MVNQKFYQLGTAPSVIRELFAYGLEQAQVVGPENVFDYSLGNPSIPAPAKVNQSIHDILNDTDSIKVHGYSMACGFDAAREAIAANLNRRFGMELKPGNLFLTCGAAPGLIAVIKALLAEEDSEIMSVAPFFPEYRPFTESNGGHLVVVPADTDAFQIDLDQVERRLTPRTQAIIINSPNNPSGVVYTRQTLEGLARLLERKGAEYGHPIYIIADEPYRELVYGGVEVPFIPTVYRNTIVCYSYSKSLSLPGERIGYICVPDFVEDHQAVYNAIAGAARSCGHVCPPTLIQLTIARCADELPDLAAYDENRQLLYRELTEMGYQCAKPDGAFYLFVKAPGGDDVAFCEKAKREHNLLVVPGTGFECPG
;
A
#
# COMPACT_ATOMS: atom_id res chain seq x y z
N MET A 1 26.38 11.37 20.51
CA MET A 1 26.14 11.94 19.16
C MET A 1 25.28 10.91 18.40
N VAL A 2 24.14 11.31 17.82
CA VAL A 2 23.23 10.43 17.07
C VAL A 2 23.03 10.96 15.66
N ASN A 3 22.58 10.13 14.73
CA ASN A 3 22.24 10.55 13.37
C ASN A 3 21.01 11.50 13.43
N GLN A 4 21.24 12.75 13.05
CA GLN A 4 20.21 13.80 13.18
C GLN A 4 19.01 13.59 12.27
N LYS A 5 19.18 12.99 11.09
CA LYS A 5 18.08 12.64 10.19
C LYS A 5 17.12 11.66 10.85
N PHE A 6 17.64 10.58 11.45
CA PHE A 6 16.80 9.60 12.14
C PHE A 6 16.24 10.11 13.47
N TYR A 7 16.98 10.97 14.16
CA TYR A 7 16.44 11.66 15.33
C TYR A 7 15.22 12.52 14.97
N GLN A 8 15.33 13.32 13.91
CA GLN A 8 14.22 14.14 13.42
C GLN A 8 13.03 13.27 12.99
N LEU A 9 13.28 12.19 12.21
CA LEU A 9 12.22 11.27 11.79
C LEU A 9 11.52 10.59 12.97
N GLY A 10 12.27 10.26 14.03
CA GLY A 10 11.72 9.63 15.22
C GLY A 10 10.98 10.60 16.16
N THR A 11 11.29 11.88 16.09
CA THR A 11 10.63 12.94 16.89
C THR A 11 9.61 13.74 16.10
N ALA A 12 9.61 13.65 14.77
CA ALA A 12 8.59 14.30 13.94
C ALA A 12 7.20 13.72 14.27
N PRO A 13 6.22 14.58 14.53
CA PRO A 13 4.87 14.13 14.78
C PRO A 13 4.31 13.42 13.54
N SER A 14 3.75 12.23 13.75
CA SER A 14 2.90 11.59 12.75
C SER A 14 1.46 11.97 13.09
N VAL A 15 0.84 12.79 12.27
CA VAL A 15 -0.55 13.25 12.48
C VAL A 15 -1.49 12.08 12.79
N ILE A 16 -1.36 10.97 12.06
CA ILE A 16 -2.18 9.77 12.27
C ILE A 16 -1.93 9.17 13.66
N ARG A 17 -0.66 9.05 14.09
CA ARG A 17 -0.32 8.47 15.41
C ARG A 17 -0.74 9.39 16.55
N GLU A 18 -0.59 10.70 16.38
CA GLU A 18 -1.03 11.69 17.39
C GLU A 18 -2.55 11.68 17.55
N LEU A 19 -3.30 11.61 16.43
CA LEU A 19 -4.76 11.50 16.48
C LEU A 19 -5.18 10.20 17.17
N PHE A 20 -4.56 9.08 16.84
CA PHE A 20 -4.85 7.80 17.48
C PHE A 20 -4.56 7.82 18.99
N ALA A 21 -3.40 8.36 19.40
CA ALA A 21 -3.07 8.50 20.83
C ALA A 21 -4.06 9.42 21.54
N TYR A 22 -4.40 10.56 20.93
CA TYR A 22 -5.43 11.47 21.45
C TYR A 22 -6.79 10.77 21.62
N GLY A 23 -7.19 9.96 20.63
CA GLY A 23 -8.44 9.20 20.69
C GLY A 23 -8.50 8.24 21.87
N LEU A 24 -7.39 7.53 22.14
CA LEU A 24 -7.29 6.63 23.30
C LEU A 24 -7.38 7.38 24.64
N GLU A 25 -6.71 8.53 24.76
CA GLU A 25 -6.79 9.38 25.94
C GLU A 25 -8.19 9.95 26.12
N GLN A 26 -8.78 10.47 25.06
CA GLN A 26 -10.12 11.08 25.10
C GLN A 26 -11.20 10.04 25.45
N ALA A 27 -11.08 8.81 24.97
CA ALA A 27 -12.00 7.73 25.29
C ALA A 27 -12.03 7.40 26.81
N GLN A 28 -10.94 7.64 27.54
CA GLN A 28 -10.92 7.49 29.00
C GLN A 28 -11.66 8.62 29.72
N VAL A 29 -11.82 9.79 29.07
CA VAL A 29 -12.46 10.97 29.67
C VAL A 29 -13.95 11.00 29.38
N VAL A 30 -14.35 10.75 28.12
CA VAL A 30 -15.74 10.93 27.68
C VAL A 30 -16.48 9.62 27.43
N GLY A 31 -15.80 8.46 27.52
CA GLY A 31 -16.29 7.15 27.11
C GLY A 31 -15.97 6.86 25.64
N PRO A 32 -15.62 5.60 25.30
CA PRO A 32 -15.24 5.21 23.94
C PRO A 32 -16.37 5.40 22.91
N GLU A 33 -17.62 5.31 23.34
CA GLU A 33 -18.81 5.53 22.51
C GLU A 33 -18.99 6.98 22.06
N ASN A 34 -18.27 7.92 22.66
CA ASN A 34 -18.32 9.35 22.36
C ASN A 34 -17.07 9.84 21.60
N VAL A 35 -16.24 8.94 21.14
CA VAL A 35 -15.07 9.24 20.29
C VAL A 35 -15.25 8.59 18.93
N PHE A 36 -15.25 9.39 17.89
CA PHE A 36 -15.45 8.97 16.50
C PHE A 36 -14.11 8.96 15.77
N ASP A 37 -13.36 7.84 15.88
CA ASP A 37 -12.01 7.74 15.35
C ASP A 37 -12.00 7.14 13.95
N TYR A 38 -11.73 7.98 12.95
CA TYR A 38 -11.51 7.63 11.54
C TYR A 38 -10.06 7.90 11.10
N SER A 39 -9.14 8.03 12.05
CA SER A 39 -7.75 8.39 11.76
C SER A 39 -6.87 7.23 11.32
N LEU A 40 -7.12 6.01 11.83
CA LEU A 40 -6.27 4.85 11.58
C LEU A 40 -6.91 3.90 10.56
N GLY A 41 -6.19 3.63 9.48
CA GLY A 41 -6.59 2.65 8.45
C GLY A 41 -6.51 1.20 8.91
N ASN A 42 -7.17 0.87 10.03
CA ASN A 42 -7.26 -0.49 10.54
C ASN A 42 -8.53 -1.18 10.01
N PRO A 43 -8.47 -2.43 9.49
CA PRO A 43 -9.66 -3.17 9.11
C PRO A 43 -10.64 -3.28 10.27
N SER A 44 -11.91 -2.96 10.02
CA SER A 44 -13.00 -3.09 10.98
C SER A 44 -13.80 -4.39 10.82
N ILE A 45 -13.53 -5.15 9.76
CA ILE A 45 -14.18 -6.42 9.47
C ILE A 45 -13.27 -7.57 9.90
N PRO A 46 -13.80 -8.62 10.54
CA PRO A 46 -13.00 -9.76 10.99
C PRO A 46 -12.30 -10.50 9.84
N ALA A 47 -11.19 -11.16 10.16
CA ALA A 47 -10.56 -12.09 9.24
C ALA A 47 -11.53 -13.23 8.85
N PRO A 48 -11.44 -13.78 7.62
CA PRO A 48 -12.22 -14.95 7.23
C PRO A 48 -12.03 -16.10 8.22
N ALA A 49 -13.12 -16.82 8.55
CA ALA A 49 -13.10 -17.91 9.54
C ALA A 49 -12.04 -18.99 9.23
N LYS A 50 -11.78 -19.22 7.94
CA LYS A 50 -10.77 -20.18 7.49
C LYS A 50 -9.34 -19.81 7.92
N VAL A 51 -9.05 -18.54 8.16
CA VAL A 51 -7.72 -18.10 8.67
C VAL A 51 -7.51 -18.72 10.07
N ASN A 52 -8.44 -18.49 11.00
CA ASN A 52 -8.35 -19.05 12.36
C ASN A 52 -8.34 -20.57 12.34
N GLN A 53 -9.21 -21.19 11.54
CA GLN A 53 -9.24 -22.64 11.39
C GLN A 53 -7.89 -23.17 10.88
N SER A 54 -7.29 -22.54 9.88
CA SER A 54 -6.00 -22.94 9.34
C SER A 54 -4.87 -22.84 10.37
N ILE A 55 -4.88 -21.78 11.20
CA ILE A 55 -3.90 -21.62 12.29
C ILE A 55 -4.05 -22.78 13.30
N HIS A 56 -5.27 -23.10 13.74
CA HIS A 56 -5.53 -24.23 14.65
C HIS A 56 -5.03 -25.56 14.05
N ASP A 57 -5.40 -25.84 12.82
CA ASP A 57 -5.02 -27.09 12.14
C ASP A 57 -3.48 -27.19 11.99
N ILE A 58 -2.81 -26.09 11.64
CA ILE A 58 -1.34 -26.06 11.51
C ILE A 58 -0.68 -26.35 12.85
N LEU A 59 -1.15 -25.74 13.94
CA LEU A 59 -0.58 -25.95 15.28
C LEU A 59 -0.80 -27.36 15.80
N ASN A 60 -1.91 -28.02 15.43
CA ASN A 60 -2.22 -29.38 15.87
C ASN A 60 -1.52 -30.45 15.02
N ASP A 61 -1.43 -30.23 13.70
CA ASP A 61 -1.06 -31.29 12.75
C ASP A 61 0.39 -31.18 12.24
N THR A 62 1.07 -30.06 12.53
CA THR A 62 2.43 -29.83 12.04
C THR A 62 3.43 -29.87 13.19
N ASP A 63 4.58 -30.48 12.94
CA ASP A 63 5.68 -30.50 13.92
C ASP A 63 6.06 -29.08 14.36
N SER A 64 6.19 -28.90 15.69
CA SER A 64 6.44 -27.60 16.31
C SER A 64 7.74 -26.94 15.84
N ILE A 65 8.79 -27.74 15.58
CA ILE A 65 10.07 -27.20 15.06
C ILE A 65 9.85 -26.62 13.67
N LYS A 66 9.04 -27.25 12.84
CA LYS A 66 8.71 -26.76 11.48
C LYS A 66 7.85 -25.51 11.52
N VAL A 67 6.88 -25.45 12.45
CA VAL A 67 5.97 -24.28 12.59
C VAL A 67 6.71 -23.05 13.10
N HIS A 68 7.67 -23.23 14.02
CA HIS A 68 8.36 -22.12 14.70
C HIS A 68 9.80 -21.91 14.21
N GLY A 69 10.31 -22.78 13.35
CA GLY A 69 11.65 -22.66 12.77
C GLY A 69 11.74 -21.59 11.68
N TYR A 70 12.96 -21.23 11.29
CA TYR A 70 13.19 -20.31 10.16
C TYR A 70 12.79 -20.96 8.83
N SER A 71 12.21 -20.16 7.95
CA SER A 71 12.12 -20.47 6.51
C SER A 71 13.32 -19.89 5.75
N MET A 72 13.40 -20.19 4.45
CA MET A 72 14.26 -19.43 3.56
C MET A 72 13.85 -17.94 3.56
N ALA A 73 14.79 -17.05 3.26
CA ALA A 73 14.54 -15.61 3.27
C ALA A 73 13.39 -15.20 2.30
N CYS A 74 13.29 -15.88 1.16
CA CYS A 74 12.18 -15.64 0.21
C CYS A 74 10.83 -16.25 0.67
N GLY A 75 10.79 -16.98 1.79
CA GLY A 75 9.60 -17.64 2.31
C GLY A 75 9.46 -19.10 1.87
N PHE A 76 8.47 -19.81 2.46
CA PHE A 76 8.16 -21.20 2.13
C PHE A 76 7.64 -21.34 0.69
N ASP A 77 8.06 -22.42 0.02
CA ASP A 77 7.61 -22.74 -1.35
C ASP A 77 6.09 -22.88 -1.42
N ALA A 78 5.48 -23.59 -0.48
CA ALA A 78 4.02 -23.79 -0.45
C ALA A 78 3.23 -22.48 -0.43
N ALA A 79 3.71 -21.47 0.30
CA ALA A 79 3.06 -20.15 0.32
C ALA A 79 3.26 -19.41 -1.02
N ARG A 80 4.48 -19.45 -1.57
CA ARG A 80 4.81 -18.83 -2.87
C ARG A 80 4.07 -19.51 -4.03
N GLU A 81 3.92 -20.83 -4.00
CA GLU A 81 3.13 -21.61 -4.96
C GLU A 81 1.65 -21.22 -4.90
N ALA A 82 1.07 -21.14 -3.72
CA ALA A 82 -0.33 -20.76 -3.55
C ALA A 82 -0.60 -19.33 -4.06
N ILE A 83 0.31 -18.38 -3.75
CA ILE A 83 0.21 -17.01 -4.24
C ILE A 83 0.36 -16.95 -5.76
N ALA A 84 1.36 -17.62 -6.33
CA ALA A 84 1.55 -17.68 -7.78
C ALA A 84 0.31 -18.27 -8.48
N ALA A 85 -0.23 -19.36 -7.96
CA ALA A 85 -1.43 -20.00 -8.49
C ALA A 85 -2.66 -19.08 -8.43
N ASN A 86 -2.84 -18.32 -7.33
CA ASN A 86 -3.91 -17.33 -7.20
C ASN A 86 -3.78 -16.25 -8.27
N LEU A 87 -2.59 -15.63 -8.40
CA LEU A 87 -2.34 -14.56 -9.37
C LEU A 87 -2.49 -15.05 -10.82
N ASN A 88 -1.98 -16.23 -11.13
CA ASN A 88 -2.09 -16.84 -12.46
C ASN A 88 -3.56 -17.08 -12.84
N ARG A 89 -4.35 -17.61 -11.93
CA ARG A 89 -5.77 -17.90 -12.14
C ARG A 89 -6.61 -16.62 -12.32
N ARG A 90 -6.29 -15.58 -11.55
CA ARG A 90 -7.05 -14.32 -11.55
C ARG A 90 -6.71 -13.41 -12.71
N PHE A 91 -5.43 -13.36 -13.10
CA PHE A 91 -4.92 -12.37 -14.04
C PHE A 91 -4.31 -12.95 -15.31
N GLY A 92 -4.40 -14.27 -15.52
CA GLY A 92 -3.87 -14.93 -16.71
C GLY A 92 -2.34 -14.86 -16.82
N MET A 93 -1.65 -14.86 -15.67
CA MET A 93 -0.20 -14.79 -15.59
C MET A 93 0.43 -16.20 -15.65
N GLU A 94 1.75 -16.26 -15.82
CA GLU A 94 2.56 -17.49 -15.78
C GLU A 94 3.64 -17.37 -14.70
N LEU A 95 3.27 -16.87 -13.53
CA LEU A 95 4.18 -16.68 -12.41
C LEU A 95 4.59 -18.01 -11.78
N LYS A 96 5.85 -18.08 -11.36
CA LYS A 96 6.46 -19.19 -10.63
C LYS A 96 6.74 -18.79 -9.18
N PRO A 97 6.92 -19.74 -8.27
CA PRO A 97 7.33 -19.42 -6.90
C PRO A 97 8.60 -18.55 -6.82
N GLY A 98 9.52 -18.69 -7.80
CA GLY A 98 10.73 -17.89 -7.94
C GLY A 98 10.52 -16.42 -8.24
N ASN A 99 9.33 -16.01 -8.69
CA ASN A 99 8.98 -14.62 -8.91
C ASN A 99 8.55 -13.89 -7.61
N LEU A 100 8.39 -14.66 -6.51
CA LEU A 100 7.83 -14.17 -5.27
C LEU A 100 8.86 -14.14 -4.15
N PHE A 101 8.86 -13.07 -3.37
CA PHE A 101 9.67 -12.87 -2.18
C PHE A 101 8.73 -12.44 -1.04
N LEU A 102 8.52 -13.32 -0.04
CA LEU A 102 7.62 -13.02 1.07
C LEU A 102 8.24 -11.97 2.02
N THR A 103 7.41 -11.08 2.53
CA THR A 103 7.81 -9.95 3.39
C THR A 103 6.94 -9.83 4.62
N CYS A 104 7.40 -9.09 5.62
CA CYS A 104 6.63 -8.76 6.82
C CYS A 104 5.58 -7.65 6.52
N GLY A 105 4.76 -7.83 5.50
CA GLY A 105 3.80 -6.87 4.97
C GLY A 105 4.39 -6.02 3.84
N ALA A 106 3.57 -5.12 3.25
CA ALA A 106 3.98 -4.30 2.11
C ALA A 106 5.08 -3.29 2.46
N ALA A 107 5.04 -2.65 3.63
CA ALA A 107 5.99 -1.59 3.97
C ALA A 107 7.47 -2.02 3.92
N PRO A 108 7.91 -3.15 4.55
CA PRO A 108 9.27 -3.65 4.37
C PRO A 108 9.57 -4.06 2.92
N GLY A 109 8.57 -4.54 2.19
CA GLY A 109 8.69 -4.83 0.76
C GLY A 109 8.99 -3.58 -0.07
N LEU A 110 8.22 -2.51 0.15
CA LEU A 110 8.43 -1.22 -0.50
C LEU A 110 9.82 -0.65 -0.21
N ILE A 111 10.26 -0.69 1.06
CA ILE A 111 11.61 -0.25 1.45
C ILE A 111 12.67 -1.04 0.69
N ALA A 112 12.52 -2.37 0.59
CA ALA A 112 13.49 -3.22 -0.11
C ALA A 112 13.52 -2.93 -1.62
N VAL A 113 12.35 -2.74 -2.26
CA VAL A 113 12.24 -2.41 -3.68
C VAL A 113 12.80 -1.02 -3.97
N ILE A 114 12.39 -0.01 -3.20
CA ILE A 114 12.90 1.36 -3.35
C ILE A 114 14.43 1.36 -3.22
N LYS A 115 14.96 0.77 -2.14
CA LYS A 115 16.41 0.69 -1.89
C LYS A 115 17.16 -0.03 -3.02
N ALA A 116 16.58 -1.07 -3.59
CA ALA A 116 17.19 -1.84 -4.68
C ALA A 116 17.24 -1.04 -5.99
N LEU A 117 16.28 -0.14 -6.21
CA LEU A 117 16.17 0.67 -7.43
C LEU A 117 16.94 2.01 -7.34
N LEU A 118 17.35 2.44 -6.15
CA LEU A 118 18.19 3.62 -5.98
C LEU A 118 19.64 3.27 -6.38
N ALA A 119 19.89 3.22 -7.69
CA ALA A 119 21.13 2.72 -8.27
C ALA A 119 22.30 3.70 -8.14
N GLU A 120 22.01 4.99 -8.08
CA GLU A 120 23.00 6.08 -8.06
C GLU A 120 22.66 7.10 -6.97
N GLU A 121 23.64 7.92 -6.61
CA GLU A 121 23.43 9.11 -5.80
C GLU A 121 22.46 10.05 -6.55
N ASP A 122 21.50 10.65 -5.86
CA ASP A 122 20.44 11.47 -6.45
C ASP A 122 19.37 10.72 -7.29
N SER A 123 19.29 9.40 -7.22
CA SER A 123 18.18 8.65 -7.82
C SER A 123 16.82 9.13 -7.32
N GLU A 124 15.85 9.20 -8.22
CA GLU A 124 14.51 9.72 -7.94
C GLU A 124 13.48 8.59 -7.96
N ILE A 125 12.59 8.60 -6.97
CA ILE A 125 11.35 7.83 -6.95
C ILE A 125 10.21 8.83 -7.03
N MET A 126 9.24 8.58 -7.92
CA MET A 126 8.09 9.46 -8.12
C MET A 126 6.85 8.88 -7.41
N SER A 127 5.97 9.75 -6.92
CA SER A 127 4.64 9.36 -6.42
C SER A 127 3.60 10.40 -6.77
N VAL A 128 2.36 9.97 -7.03
CA VAL A 128 1.23 10.82 -7.39
C VAL A 128 0.42 11.13 -6.15
N ALA A 129 0.25 12.41 -5.81
CA ALA A 129 -0.57 12.84 -4.69
C ALA A 129 -2.09 12.64 -5.00
N PRO A 130 -2.92 12.36 -3.98
CA PRO A 130 -2.54 12.06 -2.62
C PRO A 130 -1.95 10.67 -2.49
N PHE A 131 -1.00 10.48 -1.59
CA PHE A 131 -0.32 9.20 -1.41
C PHE A 131 -0.03 8.89 0.07
N PHE A 132 0.25 7.63 0.35
CA PHE A 132 0.63 7.17 1.68
C PHE A 132 1.91 7.86 2.17
N PRO A 133 1.86 8.63 3.28
CA PRO A 133 2.95 9.53 3.69
C PRO A 133 4.31 8.87 3.87
N GLU A 134 4.32 7.57 4.19
CA GLU A 134 5.57 6.84 4.44
C GLU A 134 6.42 6.61 3.17
N TYR A 135 5.90 6.87 1.96
CA TYR A 135 6.74 6.77 0.74
C TYR A 135 7.89 7.76 0.79
N ARG A 136 7.70 8.94 1.40
CA ARG A 136 8.76 9.93 1.58
C ARG A 136 9.89 9.41 2.47
N PRO A 137 9.65 9.02 3.74
CA PRO A 137 10.73 8.45 4.57
C PRO A 137 11.31 7.16 3.99
N PHE A 138 10.53 6.31 3.31
CA PHE A 138 11.06 5.10 2.66
C PHE A 138 12.06 5.43 1.55
N THR A 139 11.83 6.49 0.79
CA THR A 139 12.74 6.94 -0.27
C THR A 139 13.92 7.71 0.29
N GLU A 140 13.65 8.77 1.05
CA GLU A 140 14.68 9.71 1.47
C GLU A 140 15.63 9.13 2.53
N SER A 141 15.15 8.21 3.41
CA SER A 141 16.04 7.55 4.38
C SER A 141 17.04 6.58 3.73
N ASN A 142 16.75 6.13 2.52
CA ASN A 142 17.63 5.27 1.73
C ASN A 142 18.52 6.04 0.73
N GLY A 143 18.50 7.38 0.76
CA GLY A 143 19.38 8.22 -0.05
C GLY A 143 18.79 8.67 -1.38
N GLY A 144 17.55 8.32 -1.70
CA GLY A 144 16.85 8.81 -2.89
C GLY A 144 16.10 10.11 -2.64
N HIS A 145 15.52 10.65 -3.71
CA HIS A 145 14.65 11.82 -3.69
C HIS A 145 13.22 11.44 -4.08
N LEU A 146 12.23 11.81 -3.25
CA LEU A 146 10.82 11.64 -3.63
C LEU A 146 10.35 12.84 -4.46
N VAL A 147 9.98 12.57 -5.71
CA VAL A 147 9.38 13.55 -6.63
C VAL A 147 7.87 13.44 -6.58
N VAL A 148 7.19 14.49 -6.14
CA VAL A 148 5.74 14.52 -6.01
C VAL A 148 5.09 15.03 -7.28
N VAL A 149 4.17 14.24 -7.84
CA VAL A 149 3.25 14.68 -8.90
C VAL A 149 1.98 15.21 -8.23
N PRO A 150 1.56 16.46 -8.52
CA PRO A 150 0.35 17.03 -7.93
C PRO A 150 -0.90 16.19 -8.20
N ALA A 151 -1.84 16.22 -7.26
CA ALA A 151 -3.13 15.56 -7.43
C ALA A 151 -3.97 16.21 -8.54
N ASP A 152 -4.65 15.38 -9.32
CA ASP A 152 -5.89 15.78 -9.99
C ASP A 152 -7.03 15.66 -8.97
N THR A 153 -7.51 16.78 -8.46
CA THR A 153 -8.55 16.81 -7.40
C THR A 153 -9.96 16.61 -7.92
N ASP A 154 -10.16 16.55 -9.25
CA ASP A 154 -11.48 16.35 -9.85
C ASP A 154 -11.82 14.84 -9.93
N ALA A 155 -10.89 14.04 -10.45
CA ALA A 155 -11.10 12.61 -10.65
C ALA A 155 -10.13 11.72 -9.86
N PHE A 156 -9.09 12.28 -9.27
CA PHE A 156 -7.99 11.57 -8.62
C PHE A 156 -7.35 10.49 -9.52
N GLN A 157 -7.35 10.73 -10.84
CA GLN A 157 -6.59 9.95 -11.81
C GLN A 157 -5.17 10.53 -11.97
N ILE A 158 -4.31 9.80 -12.67
CA ILE A 158 -2.94 10.25 -12.92
C ILE A 158 -2.94 11.29 -14.04
N ASP A 159 -2.51 12.52 -13.74
CA ASP A 159 -2.24 13.54 -14.76
C ASP A 159 -0.91 13.23 -15.45
N LEU A 160 -1.00 12.65 -16.65
CA LEU A 160 0.17 12.22 -17.43
C LEU A 160 1.07 13.39 -17.85
N ASP A 161 0.51 14.58 -18.07
CA ASP A 161 1.28 15.78 -18.42
C ASP A 161 2.12 16.22 -17.21
N GLN A 162 1.56 16.14 -16.01
CA GLN A 162 2.29 16.45 -14.77
C GLN A 162 3.38 15.40 -14.47
N VAL A 163 3.14 14.14 -14.78
CA VAL A 163 4.15 13.08 -14.69
C VAL A 163 5.26 13.38 -15.67
N GLU A 164 4.97 13.62 -16.95
CA GLU A 164 5.97 13.86 -17.99
C GLU A 164 6.88 15.03 -17.67
N ARG A 165 6.32 16.15 -17.16
CA ARG A 165 7.09 17.35 -16.81
C ARG A 165 8.09 17.12 -15.67
N ARG A 166 7.91 16.08 -14.86
CA ARG A 166 8.74 15.78 -13.68
C ARG A 166 9.67 14.60 -13.87
N LEU A 167 9.48 13.82 -14.94
CA LEU A 167 10.41 12.75 -15.29
C LEU A 167 11.77 13.33 -15.70
N THR A 168 12.81 12.76 -15.13
CA THR A 168 14.21 13.10 -15.44
C THR A 168 15.01 11.82 -15.70
N PRO A 169 16.21 11.90 -16.27
CA PRO A 169 17.11 10.73 -16.40
C PRO A 169 17.49 10.07 -15.07
N ARG A 170 17.20 10.70 -13.92
CA ARG A 170 17.43 10.12 -12.58
C ARG A 170 16.23 9.35 -12.05
N THR A 171 15.06 9.45 -12.70
CA THR A 171 13.84 8.77 -12.26
C THR A 171 13.96 7.27 -12.49
N GLN A 172 14.05 6.50 -11.40
CA GLN A 172 14.16 5.04 -11.44
C GLN A 172 12.80 4.34 -11.43
N ALA A 173 11.85 4.91 -10.70
CA ALA A 173 10.51 4.32 -10.59
C ALA A 173 9.44 5.34 -10.24
N ILE A 174 8.18 4.94 -10.50
CA ILE A 174 6.97 5.61 -9.99
C ILE A 174 6.19 4.63 -9.11
N ILE A 175 5.78 5.08 -7.91
CA ILE A 175 4.92 4.32 -7.02
C ILE A 175 3.46 4.55 -7.41
N ILE A 176 2.74 3.48 -7.65
CA ILE A 176 1.30 3.47 -7.97
C ILE A 176 0.57 2.67 -6.90
N ASN A 177 -0.38 3.31 -6.20
CA ASN A 177 -1.24 2.66 -5.22
C ASN A 177 -2.69 2.69 -5.72
N SER A 178 -3.23 1.53 -6.10
CA SER A 178 -4.59 1.39 -6.63
C SER A 178 -5.21 0.06 -6.22
N PRO A 179 -6.37 0.06 -5.54
CA PRO A 179 -7.12 1.21 -5.01
C PRO A 179 -6.30 2.10 -4.10
N ASN A 180 -6.52 3.41 -4.18
CA ASN A 180 -5.64 4.42 -3.58
C ASN A 180 -5.94 4.67 -2.09
N ASN A 181 -4.90 4.81 -1.32
CA ASN A 181 -4.91 5.40 0.01
C ASN A 181 -4.31 6.82 -0.10
N PRO A 182 -5.11 7.90 0.14
CA PRO A 182 -6.37 7.94 0.88
C PRO A 182 -7.63 8.16 0.03
N SER A 183 -7.55 8.31 -1.30
CA SER A 183 -8.69 8.76 -2.10
C SER A 183 -9.79 7.70 -2.29
N GLY A 184 -9.47 6.40 -2.14
CA GLY A 184 -10.38 5.29 -2.45
C GLY A 184 -10.61 5.07 -3.95
N VAL A 185 -9.97 5.84 -4.82
CA VAL A 185 -10.15 5.76 -6.27
C VAL A 185 -9.34 4.61 -6.86
N VAL A 186 -9.89 3.97 -7.88
CA VAL A 186 -9.19 2.98 -8.71
C VAL A 186 -8.71 3.66 -9.98
N TYR A 187 -7.42 3.53 -10.31
CA TYR A 187 -6.91 4.02 -11.59
C TYR A 187 -7.45 3.18 -12.75
N THR A 188 -7.97 3.87 -13.76
CA THR A 188 -8.55 3.20 -14.94
C THR A 188 -7.47 2.51 -15.76
N ARG A 189 -7.85 1.45 -16.49
CA ARG A 189 -6.96 0.80 -17.47
C ARG A 189 -6.41 1.81 -18.47
N GLN A 190 -7.23 2.75 -18.95
CA GLN A 190 -6.82 3.79 -19.89
C GLN A 190 -5.73 4.71 -19.31
N THR A 191 -5.88 5.12 -18.05
CA THR A 191 -4.87 5.93 -17.33
C THR A 191 -3.54 5.17 -17.22
N LEU A 192 -3.61 3.89 -16.80
CA LEU A 192 -2.41 3.05 -16.65
C LEU A 192 -1.72 2.73 -17.98
N GLU A 193 -2.47 2.49 -19.05
CA GLU A 193 -1.93 2.32 -20.41
C GLU A 193 -1.27 3.60 -20.93
N GLY A 194 -1.85 4.76 -20.61
CA GLY A 194 -1.23 6.05 -20.91
C GLY A 194 0.10 6.22 -20.20
N LEU A 195 0.13 5.91 -18.92
CA LEU A 195 1.36 5.92 -18.11
C LEU A 195 2.40 4.95 -18.68
N ALA A 196 2.00 3.71 -18.99
CA ALA A 196 2.89 2.69 -19.56
C ALA A 196 3.60 3.21 -20.83
N ARG A 197 2.84 3.76 -21.78
CA ARG A 197 3.40 4.34 -23.02
C ARG A 197 4.35 5.51 -22.73
N LEU A 198 4.03 6.34 -21.75
CA LEU A 198 4.91 7.45 -21.34
C LEU A 198 6.23 6.93 -20.76
N LEU A 199 6.18 5.94 -19.85
CA LEU A 199 7.36 5.37 -19.22
C LEU A 199 8.24 4.59 -20.22
N GLU A 200 7.63 3.86 -21.17
CA GLU A 200 8.37 3.19 -22.28
C GLU A 200 9.13 4.21 -23.12
N ARG A 201 8.46 5.30 -23.53
CA ARG A 201 9.07 6.35 -24.35
C ARG A 201 10.21 7.03 -23.61
N LYS A 202 9.99 7.40 -22.33
CA LYS A 202 11.01 8.08 -21.52
C LYS A 202 12.15 7.15 -21.10
N GLY A 203 11.90 5.89 -20.84
CA GLY A 203 12.95 4.90 -20.59
C GLY A 203 13.86 4.72 -21.79
N ALA A 204 13.30 4.64 -23.01
CA ALA A 204 14.08 4.60 -24.24
C ALA A 204 14.89 5.90 -24.46
N GLU A 205 14.34 7.07 -24.10
CA GLU A 205 15.05 8.37 -24.17
C GLU A 205 16.22 8.44 -23.18
N TYR A 206 16.03 7.92 -21.97
CA TYR A 206 17.01 7.98 -20.88
C TYR A 206 18.04 6.84 -20.89
N GLY A 207 17.75 5.77 -21.65
CA GLY A 207 18.64 4.62 -21.78
C GLY A 207 18.55 3.61 -20.63
N HIS A 208 17.52 3.67 -19.81
CA HIS A 208 17.24 2.71 -18.74
C HIS A 208 15.72 2.56 -18.50
N PRO A 209 15.24 1.40 -18.00
CA PRO A 209 13.82 1.24 -17.67
C PRO A 209 13.43 2.15 -16.51
N ILE A 210 12.19 2.66 -16.56
CA ILE A 210 11.55 3.33 -15.42
C ILE A 210 10.52 2.35 -14.87
N TYR A 211 10.72 1.84 -13.66
CA TYR A 211 9.85 0.82 -13.09
C TYR A 211 8.54 1.40 -12.54
N ILE A 212 7.48 0.60 -12.52
CA ILE A 212 6.32 0.85 -11.65
C ILE A 212 6.50 0.00 -10.39
N ILE A 213 6.46 0.63 -9.22
CA ILE A 213 6.29 -0.03 -7.93
C ILE A 213 4.79 -0.02 -7.63
N ALA A 214 4.12 -1.16 -7.85
CA ALA A 214 2.70 -1.30 -7.61
C ALA A 214 2.46 -1.67 -6.14
N ASP A 215 2.02 -0.71 -5.33
CA ASP A 215 1.61 -0.95 -3.94
C ASP A 215 0.12 -1.30 -3.91
N GLU A 216 -0.20 -2.60 -3.73
CA GLU A 216 -1.53 -3.15 -3.96
C GLU A 216 -2.19 -3.81 -2.72
N PRO A 217 -2.10 -3.26 -1.50
CA PRO A 217 -2.69 -3.89 -0.32
C PRO A 217 -4.23 -3.90 -0.34
N TYR A 218 -4.85 -3.10 -1.21
CA TYR A 218 -6.31 -2.94 -1.32
C TYR A 218 -6.92 -3.60 -2.56
N ARG A 219 -6.14 -4.38 -3.34
CA ARG A 219 -6.56 -4.95 -4.63
C ARG A 219 -7.90 -5.69 -4.57
N GLU A 220 -8.18 -6.39 -3.50
CA GLU A 220 -9.41 -7.15 -3.28
C GLU A 220 -10.58 -6.31 -2.73
N LEU A 221 -10.30 -5.12 -2.21
CA LEU A 221 -11.28 -4.23 -1.61
C LEU A 221 -11.84 -3.29 -2.67
N VAL A 222 -12.74 -3.79 -3.49
CA VAL A 222 -13.39 -3.03 -4.58
C VAL A 222 -14.88 -3.30 -4.61
N TYR A 223 -15.62 -2.32 -5.08
CA TYR A 223 -17.07 -2.26 -4.97
C TYR A 223 -17.74 -2.04 -6.33
N GLY A 224 -19.02 -2.44 -6.44
CA GLY A 224 -19.81 -2.15 -7.62
C GLY A 224 -19.31 -2.78 -8.92
N GLY A 225 -18.50 -3.82 -8.85
CA GLY A 225 -17.95 -4.50 -10.04
C GLY A 225 -16.84 -3.72 -10.75
N VAL A 226 -16.23 -2.74 -10.08
CA VAL A 226 -15.07 -2.01 -10.64
C VAL A 226 -13.91 -2.96 -10.85
N GLU A 227 -13.32 -2.94 -12.05
CA GLU A 227 -12.12 -3.69 -12.37
C GLU A 227 -10.88 -2.97 -11.84
N VAL A 228 -10.04 -3.68 -11.08
CA VAL A 228 -8.68 -3.24 -10.73
C VAL A 228 -7.72 -3.86 -11.73
N PRO A 229 -7.13 -3.08 -12.65
CA PRO A 229 -6.14 -3.63 -13.57
C PRO A 229 -4.93 -4.14 -12.80
N PHE A 230 -4.53 -5.39 -13.03
CA PHE A 230 -3.27 -5.91 -12.49
C PHE A 230 -2.13 -5.29 -13.29
N ILE A 231 -1.39 -4.36 -12.68
CA ILE A 231 -0.46 -3.48 -13.39
C ILE A 231 0.59 -4.23 -14.21
N PRO A 232 1.13 -5.42 -13.80
CA PRO A 232 2.04 -6.21 -14.65
C PRO A 232 1.46 -6.63 -16.01
N THR A 233 0.12 -6.68 -16.14
CA THR A 233 -0.54 -6.97 -17.45
C THR A 233 -0.64 -5.74 -18.35
N VAL A 234 -0.35 -4.55 -17.83
CA VAL A 234 -0.41 -3.27 -18.54
C VAL A 234 0.98 -2.75 -18.87
N TYR A 235 1.90 -2.85 -17.92
CA TYR A 235 3.30 -2.40 -18.07
C TYR A 235 4.27 -3.47 -17.60
N ARG A 236 5.16 -3.91 -18.49
CA ARG A 236 6.07 -5.02 -18.20
C ARG A 236 7.04 -4.76 -17.05
N ASN A 237 7.56 -3.54 -16.93
CA ASN A 237 8.54 -3.19 -15.89
C ASN A 237 7.85 -2.82 -14.58
N THR A 238 7.00 -3.74 -14.07
CA THR A 238 6.24 -3.57 -12.82
C THR A 238 6.69 -4.56 -11.76
N ILE A 239 6.99 -4.03 -10.57
CA ILE A 239 7.28 -4.79 -9.36
C ILE A 239 6.09 -4.58 -8.42
N VAL A 240 5.43 -5.67 -8.01
CA VAL A 240 4.26 -5.59 -7.13
C VAL A 240 4.70 -5.76 -5.68
N CYS A 241 4.23 -4.88 -4.80
CA CYS A 241 4.30 -5.00 -3.34
C CYS A 241 2.87 -5.21 -2.81
N TYR A 242 2.66 -6.28 -2.10
CA TYR A 242 1.34 -6.67 -1.60
C TYR A 242 1.35 -7.00 -0.12
N SER A 243 0.21 -6.84 0.55
CA SER A 243 0.01 -7.23 1.95
C SER A 243 -1.36 -7.82 2.18
N TYR A 244 -1.43 -8.87 2.98
CA TYR A 244 -2.68 -9.45 3.49
C TYR A 244 -3.28 -8.65 4.66
N SER A 245 -2.67 -7.53 5.03
CA SER A 245 -3.15 -6.66 6.11
C SER A 245 -4.59 -6.19 5.92
N LYS A 246 -5.02 -6.02 4.65
CA LYS A 246 -6.34 -5.47 4.32
C LYS A 246 -7.27 -6.54 3.75
N SER A 247 -6.79 -7.32 2.78
CA SER A 247 -7.58 -8.35 2.12
C SER A 247 -8.03 -9.49 3.05
N LEU A 248 -7.22 -9.83 4.06
CA LEU A 248 -7.58 -10.85 5.05
C LEU A 248 -7.75 -10.30 6.47
N SER A 249 -7.74 -8.97 6.64
CA SER A 249 -7.81 -8.32 7.96
C SER A 249 -6.72 -8.81 8.93
N LEU A 250 -5.48 -8.95 8.44
CA LEU A 250 -4.33 -9.48 9.18
C LEU A 250 -3.19 -8.44 9.36
N PRO A 251 -3.47 -7.18 9.75
CA PRO A 251 -2.41 -6.18 9.86
C PRO A 251 -1.40 -6.50 10.97
N GLY A 252 -1.81 -7.20 12.03
CA GLY A 252 -0.96 -7.61 13.14
C GLY A 252 -0.03 -8.76 12.80
N GLU A 253 -0.38 -9.60 11.82
CA GLU A 253 0.35 -10.82 11.46
C GLU A 253 1.56 -10.58 10.56
N ARG A 254 1.68 -9.40 10.00
CA ARG A 254 2.85 -8.94 9.23
C ARG A 254 3.23 -9.88 8.10
N ILE A 255 2.33 -10.08 7.14
CA ILE A 255 2.58 -10.93 5.97
C ILE A 255 2.21 -10.22 4.66
N GLY A 256 3.09 -10.33 3.67
CA GLY A 256 2.94 -9.79 2.33
C GLY A 256 3.95 -10.42 1.38
N TYR A 257 4.06 -9.88 0.18
CA TYR A 257 5.05 -10.34 -0.79
C TYR A 257 5.46 -9.23 -1.77
N ILE A 258 6.62 -9.44 -2.37
CA ILE A 258 7.07 -8.75 -3.58
C ILE A 258 6.92 -9.75 -4.72
N CYS A 259 6.40 -9.30 -5.87
CA CYS A 259 6.36 -10.09 -7.10
C CYS A 259 7.15 -9.37 -8.19
N VAL A 260 8.15 -10.08 -8.75
CA VAL A 260 8.96 -9.65 -9.88
C VAL A 260 8.75 -10.66 -11.01
N PRO A 261 7.86 -10.40 -11.99
CA PRO A 261 7.62 -11.30 -13.10
C PRO A 261 8.85 -11.53 -14.00
N ASP A 262 8.97 -12.70 -14.64
CA ASP A 262 10.13 -13.07 -15.48
C ASP A 262 10.36 -12.11 -16.68
N PHE A 263 9.31 -11.41 -17.11
CA PHE A 263 9.37 -10.47 -18.24
C PHE A 263 9.82 -9.06 -17.87
N VAL A 264 10.00 -8.76 -16.58
CA VAL A 264 10.61 -7.50 -16.12
C VAL A 264 12.03 -7.41 -16.67
N GLU A 265 12.40 -6.24 -17.17
CA GLU A 265 13.76 -6.00 -17.64
C GLU A 265 14.76 -6.21 -16.52
N ASP A 266 15.83 -6.92 -16.79
CA ASP A 266 16.84 -7.31 -15.80
C ASP A 266 16.27 -8.09 -14.58
N HIS A 267 15.15 -8.82 -14.77
CA HIS A 267 14.41 -9.55 -13.74
C HIS A 267 15.29 -10.16 -12.66
N GLN A 268 16.32 -10.96 -13.05
CA GLN A 268 17.15 -11.66 -12.06
C GLN A 268 18.03 -10.70 -11.25
N ALA A 269 18.54 -9.66 -11.89
CA ALA A 269 19.34 -8.63 -11.20
C ALA A 269 18.45 -7.84 -10.25
N VAL A 270 17.26 -7.42 -10.68
CA VAL A 270 16.26 -6.73 -9.86
C VAL A 270 15.86 -7.58 -8.65
N TYR A 271 15.50 -8.85 -8.85
CA TYR A 271 15.13 -9.76 -7.77
C TYR A 271 16.27 -9.93 -6.74
N ASN A 272 17.50 -10.12 -7.22
CA ASN A 272 18.67 -10.27 -6.36
C ASN A 272 19.00 -8.99 -5.59
N ALA A 273 18.86 -7.83 -6.23
CA ALA A 273 19.04 -6.53 -5.58
C ALA A 273 18.00 -6.31 -4.48
N ILE A 274 16.73 -6.67 -4.73
CA ILE A 274 15.66 -6.62 -3.72
C ILE A 274 15.97 -7.54 -2.54
N ALA A 275 16.39 -8.78 -2.78
CA ALA A 275 16.77 -9.71 -1.73
C ALA A 275 17.96 -9.19 -0.90
N GLY A 276 18.96 -8.57 -1.56
CA GLY A 276 20.11 -7.92 -0.90
C GLY A 276 19.69 -6.71 -0.07
N ALA A 277 18.81 -5.86 -0.61
CA ALA A 277 18.24 -4.71 0.08
C ALA A 277 17.42 -5.13 1.31
N ALA A 278 16.55 -6.15 1.18
CA ALA A 278 15.80 -6.72 2.29
C ALA A 278 16.74 -7.23 3.40
N ARG A 279 17.76 -7.99 3.04
CA ARG A 279 18.79 -8.47 3.99
C ARG A 279 19.47 -7.31 4.71
N SER A 280 19.82 -6.23 4.01
CA SER A 280 20.46 -5.06 4.62
C SER A 280 19.55 -4.30 5.59
N CYS A 281 18.22 -4.47 5.45
CA CYS A 281 17.22 -3.95 6.39
C CYS A 281 16.88 -4.94 7.53
N GLY A 282 17.63 -6.04 7.65
CA GLY A 282 17.43 -7.01 8.71
C GLY A 282 16.36 -8.06 8.44
N HIS A 283 15.89 -8.19 7.20
CA HIS A 283 14.95 -9.25 6.84
C HIS A 283 15.61 -10.63 6.93
N VAL A 284 14.98 -11.52 7.68
CA VAL A 284 15.36 -12.95 7.79
C VAL A 284 14.32 -13.80 7.07
N CYS A 285 13.08 -13.75 7.54
CA CYS A 285 11.89 -14.34 6.93
C CYS A 285 10.64 -13.77 7.61
N PRO A 286 9.45 -13.80 6.99
CA PRO A 286 8.22 -13.52 7.70
C PRO A 286 7.87 -14.60 8.73
N PRO A 287 6.93 -14.34 9.66
CA PRO A 287 6.48 -15.34 10.64
C PRO A 287 6.03 -16.65 9.97
N THR A 288 6.64 -17.78 10.32
CA THR A 288 6.46 -19.04 9.60
C THR A 288 5.07 -19.63 9.74
N LEU A 289 4.43 -19.53 10.90
CA LEU A 289 3.04 -19.92 11.10
C LEU A 289 2.11 -19.21 10.09
N ILE A 290 2.32 -17.93 9.88
CA ILE A 290 1.48 -17.13 8.97
C ILE A 290 1.78 -17.43 7.51
N GLN A 291 3.04 -17.73 7.14
CA GLN A 291 3.34 -18.22 5.79
C GLN A 291 2.58 -19.52 5.49
N LEU A 292 2.54 -20.47 6.44
CA LEU A 292 1.79 -21.71 6.31
C LEU A 292 0.26 -21.47 6.23
N THR A 293 -0.21 -20.47 6.96
CA THR A 293 -1.62 -20.04 6.91
C THR A 293 -1.97 -19.48 5.53
N ILE A 294 -1.12 -18.61 4.97
CA ILE A 294 -1.35 -18.04 3.63
C ILE A 294 -1.33 -19.14 2.55
N ALA A 295 -0.51 -20.18 2.69
CA ALA A 295 -0.54 -21.32 1.77
C ALA A 295 -1.94 -21.97 1.66
N ARG A 296 -2.77 -21.86 2.71
CA ARG A 296 -4.14 -22.40 2.76
C ARG A 296 -5.24 -21.36 2.47
N CYS A 297 -4.91 -20.06 2.60
CA CYS A 297 -5.88 -18.96 2.59
C CYS A 297 -5.64 -17.93 1.49
N ALA A 298 -4.74 -18.18 0.53
CA ALA A 298 -4.40 -17.22 -0.53
C ALA A 298 -5.61 -16.81 -1.39
N ASP A 299 -6.66 -17.62 -1.43
CA ASP A 299 -7.88 -17.38 -2.21
C ASP A 299 -9.03 -16.78 -1.40
N GLU A 300 -8.86 -16.63 -0.08
CA GLU A 300 -9.91 -16.07 0.78
C GLU A 300 -10.06 -14.57 0.53
N LEU A 301 -11.28 -14.10 0.67
CA LEU A 301 -11.64 -12.70 0.53
C LEU A 301 -12.29 -12.18 1.83
N PRO A 302 -12.19 -10.88 2.12
CA PRO A 302 -12.90 -10.28 3.24
C PRO A 302 -14.40 -10.21 2.97
N ASP A 303 -15.20 -9.88 3.99
CA ASP A 303 -16.60 -9.54 3.80
C ASP A 303 -16.73 -8.16 3.12
N LEU A 304 -16.72 -8.19 1.79
CA LEU A 304 -16.85 -6.99 0.95
C LEU A 304 -18.21 -6.31 1.11
N ALA A 305 -19.27 -7.06 1.44
CA ALA A 305 -20.62 -6.51 1.59
C ALA A 305 -20.68 -5.56 2.79
N ALA A 306 -20.06 -5.93 3.91
CA ALA A 306 -20.01 -5.08 5.10
C ALA A 306 -19.21 -3.79 4.86
N TYR A 307 -18.10 -3.87 4.12
CA TYR A 307 -17.35 -2.66 3.71
C TYR A 307 -18.16 -1.78 2.77
N ASP A 308 -18.88 -2.37 1.80
CA ASP A 308 -19.66 -1.63 0.82
C ASP A 308 -20.88 -0.92 1.45
N GLU A 309 -21.52 -1.54 2.43
CA GLU A 309 -22.60 -0.93 3.21
C GLU A 309 -22.13 0.34 3.92
N ASN A 310 -21.01 0.26 4.63
CA ASN A 310 -20.41 1.41 5.30
C ASN A 310 -20.02 2.52 4.30
N ARG A 311 -19.41 2.15 3.18
CA ARG A 311 -19.03 3.07 2.11
C ARG A 311 -20.24 3.81 1.55
N GLN A 312 -21.29 3.07 1.20
CA GLN A 312 -22.50 3.65 0.63
C GLN A 312 -23.19 4.59 1.60
N LEU A 313 -23.29 4.18 2.88
CA LEU A 313 -23.87 5.01 3.93
C LEU A 313 -23.12 6.35 4.06
N LEU A 314 -21.82 6.29 4.31
CA LEU A 314 -21.03 7.50 4.55
C LEU A 314 -20.98 8.41 3.31
N TYR A 315 -20.78 7.84 2.12
CA TYR A 315 -20.74 8.62 0.88
C TYR A 315 -22.07 9.33 0.61
N ARG A 316 -23.21 8.63 0.75
CA ARG A 316 -24.53 9.20 0.59
C ARG A 316 -24.79 10.33 1.57
N GLU A 317 -24.65 10.04 2.88
CA GLU A 317 -24.95 11.02 3.93
C GLU A 317 -24.10 12.30 3.79
N LEU A 318 -22.80 12.16 3.55
CA LEU A 318 -21.92 13.31 3.40
C LEU A 318 -22.24 14.12 2.14
N THR A 319 -22.56 13.47 1.02
CA THR A 319 -22.95 14.18 -0.21
C THR A 319 -24.32 14.87 -0.08
N GLU A 320 -25.27 14.25 0.61
CA GLU A 320 -26.57 14.89 0.92
C GLU A 320 -26.43 16.10 1.87
N MET A 321 -25.45 16.09 2.76
CA MET A 321 -25.07 17.24 3.60
C MET A 321 -24.34 18.34 2.81
N GLY A 322 -23.99 18.09 1.54
CA GLY A 322 -23.31 19.07 0.68
C GLY A 322 -21.79 18.99 0.68
N TYR A 323 -21.18 17.97 1.30
CA TYR A 323 -19.75 17.74 1.18
C TYR A 323 -19.37 17.25 -0.21
N GLN A 324 -18.23 17.69 -0.71
CA GLN A 324 -17.62 17.18 -1.92
C GLN A 324 -16.68 16.02 -1.57
N CYS A 325 -16.99 14.82 -2.05
CA CYS A 325 -16.22 13.63 -1.78
C CYS A 325 -15.76 13.00 -3.09
N ALA A 326 -14.51 12.53 -3.15
CA ALA A 326 -14.13 11.56 -4.16
C ALA A 326 -15.00 10.31 -4.00
N LYS A 327 -15.56 9.79 -5.10
CA LYS A 327 -16.33 8.55 -5.05
C LYS A 327 -15.35 7.39 -4.82
N PRO A 328 -15.41 6.68 -3.69
CA PRO A 328 -14.50 5.58 -3.42
C PRO A 328 -14.97 4.33 -4.15
N ASP A 329 -14.19 3.89 -5.14
CA ASP A 329 -14.44 2.64 -5.88
C ASP A 329 -13.74 1.44 -5.22
N GLY A 330 -12.80 1.69 -4.31
CA GLY A 330 -12.07 0.66 -3.57
C GLY A 330 -11.49 1.17 -2.24
N ALA A 331 -10.71 0.30 -1.59
CA ALA A 331 -10.20 0.49 -0.24
C ALA A 331 -11.33 0.71 0.79
N PHE A 332 -11.04 1.34 1.91
CA PHE A 332 -12.05 1.73 2.92
C PHE A 332 -11.79 3.17 3.42
N TYR A 333 -11.39 4.04 2.49
CA TYR A 333 -11.17 5.45 2.76
C TYR A 333 -12.22 6.28 2.04
N LEU A 334 -12.54 7.43 2.63
CA LEU A 334 -13.35 8.46 2.03
C LEU A 334 -12.58 9.77 2.10
N PHE A 335 -12.27 10.34 0.94
CA PHE A 335 -11.51 11.58 0.84
C PHE A 335 -12.46 12.74 0.56
N VAL A 336 -12.58 13.63 1.54
CA VAL A 336 -13.60 14.67 1.59
C VAL A 336 -12.94 16.03 1.55
N LYS A 337 -13.42 16.93 0.69
CA LYS A 337 -12.95 18.31 0.66
C LYS A 337 -13.38 19.06 1.92
N ALA A 338 -12.42 19.69 2.59
CA ALA A 338 -12.71 20.45 3.79
C ALA A 338 -13.57 21.69 3.48
N PRO A 339 -14.64 21.93 4.24
CA PRO A 339 -15.42 23.16 4.11
C PRO A 339 -14.53 24.39 4.33
N GLY A 340 -14.54 25.31 3.36
CA GLY A 340 -13.69 26.50 3.40
C GLY A 340 -12.26 26.31 2.90
N GLY A 341 -11.85 25.08 2.57
CA GLY A 341 -10.54 24.79 1.98
C GLY A 341 -9.36 24.75 2.95
N ASP A 342 -9.61 24.82 4.25
CA ASP A 342 -8.59 24.68 5.32
C ASP A 342 -8.82 23.35 6.06
N ASP A 343 -8.19 22.30 5.55
CA ASP A 343 -8.30 20.93 6.07
C ASP A 343 -7.74 20.81 7.49
N VAL A 344 -6.65 21.51 7.80
CA VAL A 344 -6.03 21.46 9.13
C VAL A 344 -6.94 22.11 10.17
N ALA A 345 -7.47 23.32 9.91
CA ALA A 345 -8.38 23.98 10.82
C ALA A 345 -9.69 23.20 10.99
N PHE A 346 -10.22 22.60 9.92
CA PHE A 346 -11.40 21.76 10.00
C PHE A 346 -11.17 20.53 10.89
N CYS A 347 -10.07 19.77 10.70
CA CYS A 347 -9.75 18.60 11.48
C CYS A 347 -9.53 18.94 12.97
N GLU A 348 -8.84 20.06 13.27
CA GLU A 348 -8.67 20.52 14.66
C GLU A 348 -9.98 20.90 15.33
N LYS A 349 -10.89 21.57 14.61
CA LYS A 349 -12.22 21.90 15.11
C LYS A 349 -13.05 20.64 15.36
N ALA A 350 -13.10 19.70 14.39
CA ALA A 350 -13.80 18.42 14.51
C ALA A 350 -13.31 17.62 15.73
N LYS A 351 -11.99 17.56 15.92
CA LYS A 351 -11.36 16.90 17.06
C LYS A 351 -11.78 17.52 18.41
N ARG A 352 -11.69 18.85 18.54
CA ARG A 352 -11.91 19.53 19.81
C ARG A 352 -13.37 19.67 20.21
N GLU A 353 -14.24 19.94 19.24
CA GLU A 353 -15.65 20.26 19.51
C GLU A 353 -16.55 19.02 19.46
N HIS A 354 -16.13 17.96 18.69
CA HIS A 354 -17.00 16.81 18.40
C HIS A 354 -16.35 15.46 18.68
N ASN A 355 -15.11 15.39 19.16
CA ASN A 355 -14.33 14.15 19.30
C ASN A 355 -14.29 13.34 18.00
N LEU A 356 -14.38 14.02 16.86
CA LEU A 356 -14.30 13.42 15.53
C LEU A 356 -12.87 13.52 15.02
N LEU A 357 -12.21 12.37 14.91
CA LEU A 357 -10.81 12.26 14.52
C LEU A 357 -10.71 11.90 13.04
N VAL A 358 -10.32 12.86 12.23
CA VAL A 358 -10.07 12.71 10.79
C VAL A 358 -8.70 13.29 10.44
N VAL A 359 -8.07 12.78 9.40
CA VAL A 359 -6.71 13.16 9.00
C VAL A 359 -6.76 14.24 7.93
N PRO A 360 -6.06 15.39 8.09
CA PRO A 360 -6.05 16.43 7.07
C PRO A 360 -5.36 15.96 5.78
N GLY A 361 -5.89 16.38 4.64
CA GLY A 361 -5.37 16.06 3.32
C GLY A 361 -3.93 16.55 3.08
N THR A 362 -3.54 17.63 3.75
CA THR A 362 -2.16 18.13 3.81
C THR A 362 -1.17 17.02 4.21
N GLY A 363 -1.56 16.10 5.10
CA GLY A 363 -0.74 14.95 5.50
C GLY A 363 -0.50 13.94 4.38
N PHE A 364 -1.25 14.02 3.28
CA PHE A 364 -1.13 13.18 2.09
C PHE A 364 -0.67 13.97 0.84
N GLU A 365 -0.04 15.13 1.04
CA GLU A 365 0.40 16.07 -0.01
C GLU A 365 -0.77 16.59 -0.89
N CYS A 366 -1.98 16.68 -0.34
CA CYS A 366 -3.17 17.16 -1.02
C CYS A 366 -4.01 18.04 -0.08
N PRO A 367 -3.59 19.30 0.17
CA PRO A 367 -4.27 20.23 1.07
C PRO A 367 -5.65 20.64 0.53
N GLY A 368 -6.58 20.95 1.46
CA GLY A 368 -7.94 21.42 1.16
C GLY A 368 -8.95 20.33 1.06
#